data_b66edd700377ed9acecd289d5114d470
#
_entry.id   b66edd700377ed9acecd289d5114d470
#
_cell.length_a   1.000
_cell.length_b   1.000
_cell.length_c   1.000
_cell.angle_alpha   90.00
_cell.angle_beta   90.00
_cell.angle_gamma   90.00
#
_symmetry.space_group_name_H-M   'P 1'
#
loop_
_entity.id
_entity.type
_entity.pdbx_description
1 polymer ?
#
loop_
_entity_poly.entity_id
_entity_poly.type
_entity_poly.pdbx_seq_one_letter_code
_entity_poly.pdbx_strand_id
1 'polypeptide(L)'
;ASFSGLYMIIESWLSESATPENRGLVLSIYSVITLLAISAGQMFITLELPLTQLVMVAAILFLLSTLPVGLTNSASPQPLHPVTFKFRKVYNDSRIAIYGALVCGLVTSGFWALGPIIAKALHFEANQISIFMAVTLMGGALLQLPIGRFSDLVDRRLVISALSGAASLVTLSTIVLGLESTSAFFIVM
;
A
#
# COMPACT_ATOMS: atom_id res chain seq x y z
N ALA A 1 -11.93 -8.76 6.96
CA ALA A 1 -13.07 -8.45 6.05
C ALA A 1 -13.53 -6.99 6.18
N SER A 2 -13.75 -6.44 7.40
CA SER A 2 -14.31 -5.09 7.60
C SER A 2 -13.41 -3.96 7.07
N PHE A 3 -12.10 -4.04 7.26
CA PHE A 3 -11.16 -3.02 6.76
C PHE A 3 -11.12 -2.95 5.23
N SER A 4 -11.11 -4.09 4.55
CA SER A 4 -11.10 -4.10 3.08
C SER A 4 -12.37 -3.46 2.51
N GLY A 5 -13.52 -3.69 3.16
CA GLY A 5 -14.77 -3.03 2.78
C GLY A 5 -14.71 -1.51 2.96
N LEU A 6 -14.13 -1.03 4.07
CA LEU A 6 -13.96 0.40 4.32
C LEU A 6 -13.09 1.07 3.24
N TYR A 7 -11.94 0.47 2.89
CA TYR A 7 -11.09 0.98 1.82
C TYR A 7 -11.83 1.07 0.49
N MET A 8 -12.55 0.02 0.10
CA MET A 8 -13.34 0.02 -1.14
C MET A 8 -14.40 1.12 -1.18
N ILE A 9 -15.08 1.38 -0.05
CA ILE A 9 -16.10 2.44 0.04
C ILE A 9 -15.43 3.81 -0.11
N ILE A 10 -14.32 4.06 0.58
CA ILE A 10 -13.58 5.34 0.50
C ILE A 10 -13.07 5.58 -0.92
N GLU A 11 -12.43 4.58 -1.54
CA GLU A 11 -11.91 4.70 -2.89
C GLU A 11 -13.02 4.92 -3.92
N SER A 12 -14.15 4.22 -3.77
CA SER A 12 -15.32 4.40 -4.63
C SER A 12 -15.87 5.82 -4.50
N TRP A 13 -16.03 6.32 -3.27
CA TRP A 13 -16.54 7.67 -3.00
C TRP A 13 -15.60 8.75 -3.54
N LEU A 14 -14.30 8.63 -3.31
CA LEU A 14 -13.30 9.55 -3.86
C LEU A 14 -13.30 9.54 -5.39
N SER A 15 -13.39 8.34 -5.98
CA SER A 15 -13.44 8.19 -7.44
C SER A 15 -14.71 8.78 -8.05
N GLU A 16 -15.84 8.73 -7.35
CA GLU A 16 -17.13 9.27 -7.78
C GLU A 16 -17.20 10.80 -7.60
N SER A 17 -16.60 11.31 -6.53
CA SER A 17 -16.56 12.74 -6.22
C SER A 17 -15.55 13.52 -7.07
N ALA A 18 -14.58 12.84 -7.69
CA ALA A 18 -13.56 13.44 -8.52
C ALA A 18 -14.03 13.61 -9.98
N THR A 19 -13.62 14.70 -10.62
CA THR A 19 -13.82 14.85 -12.07
C THR A 19 -12.95 13.86 -12.84
N PRO A 20 -13.31 13.48 -14.09
CA PRO A 20 -12.49 12.58 -14.91
C PRO A 20 -11.02 13.01 -15.02
N GLU A 21 -10.79 14.34 -15.10
CA GLU A 21 -9.45 14.93 -15.24
C GLU A 21 -8.62 14.83 -13.95
N ASN A 22 -9.27 14.91 -12.78
CA ASN A 22 -8.58 14.95 -11.48
C ASN A 22 -8.61 13.61 -10.71
N ARG A 23 -9.34 12.62 -11.21
CA ARG A 23 -9.50 11.33 -10.53
C ARG A 23 -8.17 10.65 -10.19
N GLY A 24 -7.24 10.64 -11.15
CA GLY A 24 -5.92 10.05 -10.94
C GLY A 24 -5.13 10.76 -9.83
N LEU A 25 -5.17 12.09 -9.82
CA LEU A 25 -4.51 12.90 -8.81
C LEU A 25 -5.10 12.66 -7.41
N VAL A 26 -6.43 12.67 -7.28
CA VAL A 26 -7.12 12.43 -6.01
C VAL A 26 -6.78 11.06 -5.44
N LEU A 27 -6.83 10.00 -6.25
CA LEU A 27 -6.47 8.65 -5.84
C LEU A 27 -4.98 8.53 -5.50
N SER A 28 -4.09 9.22 -6.22
CA SER A 28 -2.65 9.24 -5.90
C SER A 28 -2.38 9.91 -4.56
N ILE A 29 -3.01 11.04 -4.28
CA ILE A 29 -2.87 11.74 -2.99
C ILE A 29 -3.40 10.86 -1.86
N TYR A 30 -4.57 10.24 -2.03
CA TYR A 30 -5.13 9.29 -1.08
C TYR A 30 -4.16 8.15 -0.77
N SER A 31 -3.57 7.54 -1.81
CA SER A 31 -2.61 6.45 -1.64
C SER A 31 -1.35 6.90 -0.89
N VAL A 32 -0.81 8.08 -1.21
CA VAL A 32 0.37 8.64 -0.51
C VAL A 32 0.04 8.88 0.97
N ILE A 33 -1.11 9.51 1.26
CA ILE A 33 -1.55 9.74 2.65
C ILE A 33 -1.69 8.41 3.39
N THR A 34 -2.27 7.39 2.76
CA THR A 34 -2.44 6.05 3.35
C THR A 34 -1.09 5.42 3.68
N LEU A 35 -0.13 5.45 2.74
CA LEU A 35 1.21 4.89 2.97
C LEU A 35 1.97 5.64 4.07
N LEU A 36 1.88 6.97 4.10
CA LEU A 36 2.50 7.78 5.15
C LEU A 36 1.85 7.52 6.52
N ALA A 37 0.53 7.37 6.58
CA ALA A 37 -0.18 7.05 7.81
C ALA A 37 0.21 5.67 8.35
N ILE A 38 0.30 4.65 7.46
CA ILE A 38 0.75 3.31 7.86
C ILE A 38 2.21 3.35 8.32
N SER A 39 3.08 4.08 7.62
CA SER A 39 4.48 4.27 8.01
C SER A 39 4.59 4.94 9.39
N ALA A 40 3.83 6.00 9.64
CA ALA A 40 3.76 6.64 10.95
C ALA A 40 3.25 5.68 12.03
N GLY A 41 2.26 4.84 11.69
CA GLY A 41 1.73 3.81 12.58
C GLY A 41 2.81 2.81 13.04
N GLN A 42 3.74 2.43 12.16
CA GLN A 42 4.86 1.56 12.52
C GLN A 42 5.79 2.22 13.56
N MET A 43 5.94 3.53 13.52
CA MET A 43 6.80 4.25 14.48
C MET A 43 6.25 4.24 15.91
N PHE A 44 4.97 3.96 16.15
CA PHE A 44 4.45 3.81 17.51
C PHE A 44 5.08 2.63 18.26
N ILE A 45 5.53 1.60 17.55
CA ILE A 45 6.20 0.44 18.15
C ILE A 45 7.56 0.85 18.73
N THR A 46 8.23 1.84 18.12
CA THR A 46 9.54 2.33 18.59
C THR A 46 9.46 3.10 19.91
N LEU A 47 8.26 3.48 20.34
CA LEU A 47 8.05 4.17 21.63
C LEU A 47 8.14 3.22 22.84
N GLU A 48 8.31 1.92 22.61
CA GLU A 48 8.44 0.88 23.64
C GLU A 48 7.31 0.89 24.71
N LEU A 49 6.13 1.37 24.31
CA LEU A 49 4.97 1.44 25.19
C LEU A 49 4.42 0.03 25.46
N PRO A 50 3.85 -0.20 26.67
CA PRO A 50 3.12 -1.43 26.94
C PRO A 50 2.03 -1.69 25.90
N LEU A 51 1.83 -2.96 25.54
CA LEU A 51 0.84 -3.36 24.53
C LEU A 51 -0.55 -2.76 24.77
N THR A 52 -0.97 -2.69 26.03
CA THR A 52 -2.25 -2.08 26.42
C THR A 52 -2.34 -0.61 26.04
N GLN A 53 -1.26 0.17 26.20
CA GLN A 53 -1.23 1.58 25.81
C GLN A 53 -1.23 1.74 24.29
N LEU A 54 -0.50 0.89 23.56
CA LEU A 54 -0.54 0.88 22.09
C LEU A 54 -1.95 0.61 21.57
N VAL A 55 -2.65 -0.36 22.13
CA VAL A 55 -4.04 -0.67 21.76
C VAL A 55 -4.97 0.49 22.11
N MET A 56 -4.80 1.14 23.26
CA MET A 56 -5.59 2.33 23.62
C MET A 56 -5.37 3.49 22.64
N VAL A 57 -4.11 3.79 22.29
CA VAL A 57 -3.79 4.83 21.30
C VAL A 57 -4.43 4.51 19.96
N ALA A 58 -4.31 3.27 19.48
CA ALA A 58 -4.94 2.84 18.24
C ALA A 58 -6.47 3.01 18.27
N ALA A 59 -7.13 2.63 19.38
CA ALA A 59 -8.56 2.81 19.56
C ALA A 59 -8.98 4.29 19.57
N ILE A 60 -8.22 5.15 20.26
CA ILE A 60 -8.48 6.59 20.28
C ILE A 60 -8.33 7.19 18.88
N LEU A 61 -7.26 6.86 18.14
CA LEU A 61 -7.05 7.35 16.78
C LEU A 61 -8.16 6.88 15.84
N PHE A 62 -8.63 5.64 15.99
CA PHE A 62 -9.74 5.11 15.23
C PHE A 62 -11.05 5.89 15.51
N LEU A 63 -11.36 6.16 16.78
CA LEU A 63 -12.51 6.96 17.15
C LEU A 63 -12.39 8.40 16.65
N LEU A 64 -11.22 9.03 16.78
CA LEU A 64 -10.98 10.38 16.27
C LEU A 64 -11.14 10.46 14.75
N SER A 65 -10.79 9.41 14.00
CA SER A 65 -10.95 9.38 12.54
C SER A 65 -12.42 9.43 12.07
N THR A 66 -13.36 9.05 12.93
CA THR A 66 -14.80 9.13 12.60
C THR A 66 -15.37 10.54 12.76
N LEU A 67 -14.73 11.42 13.53
CA LEU A 67 -15.22 12.78 13.80
C LEU A 67 -15.33 13.65 12.53
N PRO A 68 -14.31 13.74 11.66
CA PRO A 68 -14.42 14.53 10.44
C PRO A 68 -15.55 14.07 9.52
N VAL A 69 -15.78 12.75 9.47
CA VAL A 69 -16.85 12.16 8.65
C VAL A 69 -18.21 12.49 9.22
N GLY A 70 -18.37 12.44 10.56
CA GLY A 70 -19.62 12.77 11.22
C GLY A 70 -19.95 14.27 11.23
N LEU A 71 -18.93 15.14 11.15
CA LEU A 71 -19.09 16.60 11.15
C LEU A 71 -19.21 17.21 9.74
N THR A 72 -18.95 16.43 8.70
CA THR A 72 -19.04 16.93 7.32
C THR A 72 -20.48 16.97 6.84
N ASN A 73 -20.84 18.04 6.12
CA ASN A 73 -22.12 18.18 5.42
C ASN A 73 -22.03 17.69 3.96
N SER A 74 -20.99 16.92 3.62
CA SER A 74 -20.85 16.35 2.28
C SER A 74 -22.01 15.40 1.97
N ALA A 75 -22.47 15.41 0.72
CA ALA A 75 -23.48 14.47 0.26
C ALA A 75 -23.01 13.01 0.50
N SER A 76 -23.89 12.20 1.05
CA SER A 76 -23.63 10.77 1.21
C SER A 76 -23.27 10.14 -0.14
N PRO A 77 -22.37 9.13 -0.16
CA PRO A 77 -22.14 8.33 -1.35
C PRO A 77 -23.46 7.82 -1.91
N GLN A 78 -23.61 7.88 -3.24
CA GLN A 78 -24.83 7.36 -3.85
C GLN A 78 -24.97 5.86 -3.55
N PRO A 79 -26.20 5.35 -3.35
CA PRO A 79 -26.42 3.92 -3.17
C PRO A 79 -25.80 3.16 -4.35
N LEU A 80 -24.98 2.17 -4.06
CA LEU A 80 -24.39 1.33 -5.09
C LEU A 80 -25.50 0.75 -5.97
N HIS A 81 -25.53 1.12 -7.23
CA HIS A 81 -26.42 0.47 -8.19
C HIS A 81 -26.08 -1.03 -8.22
N PRO A 82 -27.06 -1.93 -8.22
CA PRO A 82 -26.80 -3.36 -8.28
C PRO A 82 -26.06 -3.69 -9.58
N VAL A 83 -24.76 -3.78 -9.49
CA VAL A 83 -23.92 -4.17 -10.61
C VAL A 83 -23.93 -5.69 -10.70
N THR A 84 -24.49 -6.23 -11.78
CA THR A 84 -24.33 -7.65 -12.07
C THR A 84 -22.89 -7.93 -12.41
N PHE A 85 -22.14 -8.48 -11.44
CA PHE A 85 -20.73 -8.82 -11.63
C PHE A 85 -20.61 -9.98 -12.64
N LYS A 86 -20.19 -9.65 -13.87
CA LYS A 86 -19.92 -10.63 -14.92
C LYS A 86 -18.42 -10.90 -15.01
N PHE A 87 -17.90 -11.78 -14.16
CA PHE A 87 -16.47 -12.13 -14.11
C PHE A 87 -15.90 -12.45 -15.49
N ARG A 88 -16.63 -13.23 -16.30
CA ARG A 88 -16.20 -13.62 -17.65
C ARG A 88 -15.99 -12.41 -18.57
N LYS A 89 -16.82 -11.36 -18.43
CA LYS A 89 -16.67 -10.12 -19.21
C LYS A 89 -15.40 -9.38 -18.77
N VAL A 90 -15.22 -9.16 -17.46
CA VAL A 90 -14.03 -8.50 -16.90
C VAL A 90 -12.74 -9.25 -17.28
N TYR A 91 -12.76 -10.59 -17.23
CA TYR A 91 -11.63 -11.41 -17.64
C TYR A 91 -11.30 -11.26 -19.14
N ASN A 92 -12.30 -11.24 -20.00
CA ASN A 92 -12.07 -11.07 -21.44
C ASN A 92 -11.61 -9.67 -21.82
N ASP A 93 -12.13 -8.64 -21.14
CA ASP A 93 -11.82 -7.24 -21.44
C ASP A 93 -10.44 -6.82 -20.92
N SER A 94 -9.96 -7.42 -19.81
CA SER A 94 -8.74 -6.98 -19.14
C SER A 94 -7.96 -8.10 -18.46
N ARG A 95 -7.58 -9.15 -19.20
CA ARG A 95 -6.78 -10.28 -18.68
C ARG A 95 -5.50 -9.83 -17.99
N ILE A 96 -4.77 -8.90 -18.62
CA ILE A 96 -3.50 -8.38 -18.09
C ILE A 96 -3.72 -7.68 -16.74
N ALA A 97 -4.81 -6.93 -16.57
CA ALA A 97 -5.13 -6.28 -15.31
C ALA A 97 -5.42 -7.28 -14.19
N ILE A 98 -6.11 -8.38 -14.49
CA ILE A 98 -6.40 -9.44 -13.51
C ILE A 98 -5.12 -10.12 -13.04
N TYR A 99 -4.25 -10.53 -13.99
CA TYR A 99 -2.97 -11.14 -13.64
C TYR A 99 -2.06 -10.17 -12.89
N GLY A 100 -2.01 -8.91 -13.33
CA GLY A 100 -1.28 -7.86 -12.64
C GLY A 100 -1.76 -7.67 -11.20
N ALA A 101 -3.06 -7.56 -10.98
CA ALA A 101 -3.63 -7.44 -9.64
C ALA A 101 -3.33 -8.65 -8.75
N LEU A 102 -3.38 -9.88 -9.32
CA LEU A 102 -3.04 -11.10 -8.60
C LEU A 102 -1.57 -11.11 -8.17
N VAL A 103 -0.65 -10.79 -9.08
CA VAL A 103 0.79 -10.74 -8.76
C VAL A 103 1.08 -9.65 -7.73
N CYS A 104 0.53 -8.44 -7.92
CA CYS A 104 0.68 -7.36 -6.94
C CYS A 104 0.14 -7.75 -5.56
N GLY A 105 -1.02 -8.41 -5.52
CA GLY A 105 -1.61 -8.91 -4.28
C GLY A 105 -0.72 -9.95 -3.58
N LEU A 106 -0.13 -10.88 -4.34
CA LEU A 106 0.80 -11.89 -3.81
C LEU A 106 2.08 -11.24 -3.25
N VAL A 107 2.68 -10.31 -3.99
CA VAL A 107 3.90 -9.59 -3.54
C VAL A 107 3.61 -8.78 -2.28
N THR A 108 2.53 -8.00 -2.30
CA THR A 108 2.15 -7.17 -1.15
C THR A 108 1.84 -8.01 0.09
N SER A 109 1.05 -9.08 -0.06
CA SER A 109 0.74 -9.96 1.07
C SER A 109 1.97 -10.72 1.56
N GLY A 110 2.87 -11.12 0.65
CA GLY A 110 4.17 -11.70 0.98
C GLY A 110 5.03 -10.75 1.83
N PHE A 111 5.14 -9.49 1.43
CA PHE A 111 5.85 -8.47 2.20
C PHE A 111 5.28 -8.31 3.61
N TRP A 112 3.96 -8.14 3.74
CA TRP A 112 3.32 -7.96 5.04
C TRP A 112 3.41 -9.19 5.95
N ALA A 113 3.33 -10.40 5.37
CA ALA A 113 3.38 -11.63 6.14
C ALA A 113 4.82 -12.06 6.47
N LEU A 114 5.71 -12.01 5.50
CA LEU A 114 7.06 -12.58 5.62
C LEU A 114 8.11 -11.56 6.04
N GLY A 115 7.95 -10.28 5.69
CA GLY A 115 8.93 -9.24 6.02
C GLY A 115 9.32 -9.20 7.49
N PRO A 116 8.38 -9.07 8.44
CA PRO A 116 8.71 -9.09 9.87
C PRO A 116 9.30 -10.43 10.35
N ILE A 117 8.86 -11.55 9.77
CA ILE A 117 9.33 -12.90 10.14
C ILE A 117 10.80 -13.06 9.71
N ILE A 118 11.14 -12.66 8.49
CA ILE A 118 12.50 -12.72 7.97
C ILE A 118 13.41 -11.78 8.76
N ALA A 119 12.97 -10.55 9.02
CA ALA A 119 13.74 -9.61 9.82
C ALA A 119 14.02 -10.15 11.23
N LYS A 120 13.03 -10.81 11.86
CA LYS A 120 13.23 -11.48 13.13
C LYS A 120 14.20 -12.66 13.05
N ALA A 121 14.17 -13.45 11.97
CA ALA A 121 15.11 -14.54 11.73
C ALA A 121 16.54 -14.02 11.53
N LEU A 122 16.71 -12.79 11.04
CA LEU A 122 18.00 -12.07 10.95
C LEU A 122 18.40 -11.37 12.27
N HIS A 123 17.73 -11.72 13.39
CA HIS A 123 17.99 -11.19 14.73
C HIS A 123 17.71 -9.69 14.90
N PHE A 124 16.82 -9.10 14.07
CA PHE A 124 16.40 -7.72 14.28
C PHE A 124 15.50 -7.61 15.51
N GLU A 125 15.72 -6.58 16.30
CA GLU A 125 14.84 -6.19 17.40
C GLU A 125 13.54 -5.58 16.87
N ALA A 126 12.49 -5.56 17.70
CA ALA A 126 11.17 -5.04 17.33
C ALA A 126 11.23 -3.60 16.79
N ASN A 127 12.07 -2.76 17.40
CA ASN A 127 12.31 -1.39 16.96
C ASN A 127 12.92 -1.34 15.55
N GLN A 128 13.92 -2.16 15.26
CA GLN A 128 14.57 -2.22 13.94
C GLN A 128 13.60 -2.73 12.87
N ILE A 129 12.75 -3.71 13.20
CA ILE A 129 11.70 -4.21 12.30
C ILE A 129 10.70 -3.09 11.98
N SER A 130 10.30 -2.32 12.98
CA SER A 130 9.36 -1.22 12.79
C SER A 130 9.92 -0.12 11.91
N ILE A 131 11.17 0.27 12.14
CA ILE A 131 11.89 1.26 11.30
C ILE A 131 12.02 0.75 9.87
N PHE A 132 12.40 -0.51 9.69
CA PHE A 132 12.50 -1.15 8.39
C PHE A 132 11.18 -1.09 7.62
N MET A 133 10.08 -1.51 8.25
CA MET A 133 8.75 -1.46 7.64
C MET A 133 8.32 -0.03 7.31
N ALA A 134 8.58 0.93 8.21
CA ALA A 134 8.26 2.34 8.02
C ALA A 134 9.03 2.95 6.84
N VAL A 135 10.34 2.69 6.75
CA VAL A 135 11.20 3.22 5.69
C VAL A 135 10.80 2.66 4.33
N THR A 136 10.49 1.37 4.25
CA THR A 136 10.02 0.74 3.00
C THR A 136 8.71 1.37 2.51
N LEU A 137 7.74 1.59 3.40
CA LEU A 137 6.47 2.24 3.06
C LEU A 137 6.67 3.71 2.66
N MET A 138 7.54 4.43 3.37
CA MET A 138 7.87 5.81 3.05
C MET A 138 8.56 5.92 1.68
N GLY A 139 9.48 5.01 1.37
CA GLY A 139 10.10 4.90 0.05
C GLY A 139 9.06 4.72 -1.06
N GLY A 140 8.11 3.81 -0.86
CA GLY A 140 6.98 3.61 -1.77
C GLY A 140 6.13 4.87 -1.96
N ALA A 141 5.81 5.57 -0.86
CA ALA A 141 5.05 6.82 -0.90
C ALA A 141 5.78 7.93 -1.67
N LEU A 142 7.08 8.10 -1.44
CA LEU A 142 7.90 9.11 -2.11
C LEU A 142 8.05 8.84 -3.61
N LEU A 143 8.20 7.58 -4.00
CA LEU A 143 8.36 7.19 -5.40
C LEU A 143 7.03 7.16 -6.16
N GLN A 144 5.91 7.05 -5.48
CA GLN A 144 4.59 6.93 -6.12
C GLN A 144 4.25 8.13 -7.01
N LEU A 145 4.50 9.35 -6.54
CA LEU A 145 4.21 10.57 -7.31
C LEU A 145 5.10 10.71 -8.55
N PRO A 146 6.44 10.59 -8.49
CA PRO A 146 7.29 10.67 -9.67
C PRO A 146 7.02 9.52 -10.66
N ILE A 147 6.84 8.30 -10.18
CA ILE A 147 6.53 7.15 -11.04
C ILE A 147 5.15 7.31 -11.68
N GLY A 148 4.14 7.79 -10.93
CA GLY A 148 2.82 8.06 -11.45
C GLY A 148 2.85 9.08 -12.60
N ARG A 149 3.53 10.21 -12.41
CA ARG A 149 3.71 11.23 -13.45
C ARG A 149 4.44 10.70 -14.68
N PHE A 150 5.49 9.91 -14.46
CA PHE A 150 6.23 9.29 -15.54
C PHE A 150 5.35 8.30 -16.34
N SER A 151 4.52 7.54 -15.64
CA SER A 151 3.54 6.62 -16.22
C SER A 151 2.43 7.31 -17.04
N ASP A 152 2.18 8.60 -16.79
CA ASP A 152 1.23 9.37 -17.59
C ASP A 152 1.85 9.91 -18.89
N LEU A 153 3.18 9.99 -18.96
CA LEU A 153 3.94 10.48 -20.13
C LEU A 153 4.38 9.35 -21.08
N VAL A 154 4.47 8.13 -20.58
CA VAL A 154 4.97 6.94 -21.29
C VAL A 154 3.95 5.82 -21.22
N ASP A 155 4.03 4.85 -22.12
CA ASP A 155 3.15 3.66 -22.05
C ASP A 155 3.29 2.97 -20.69
N ARG A 156 2.19 2.88 -19.96
CA ARG A 156 2.10 2.26 -18.62
C ARG A 156 2.66 0.84 -18.59
N ARG A 157 2.56 0.11 -19.70
CA ARG A 157 3.11 -1.24 -19.81
C ARG A 157 4.63 -1.25 -19.73
N LEU A 158 5.29 -0.27 -20.36
CA LEU A 158 6.75 -0.12 -20.28
C LEU A 158 7.20 0.22 -18.86
N VAL A 159 6.50 1.13 -18.19
CA VAL A 159 6.82 1.52 -16.81
C VAL A 159 6.70 0.32 -15.88
N ILE A 160 5.60 -0.43 -15.95
CA ILE A 160 5.40 -1.64 -15.13
C ILE A 160 6.48 -2.68 -15.44
N SER A 161 6.78 -2.93 -16.72
CA SER A 161 7.80 -3.90 -17.11
C SER A 161 9.21 -3.50 -16.64
N ALA A 162 9.54 -2.21 -16.74
CA ALA A 162 10.84 -1.69 -16.30
C ALA A 162 10.99 -1.80 -14.77
N LEU A 163 9.96 -1.42 -14.00
CA LEU A 163 9.98 -1.53 -12.54
C LEU A 163 10.04 -3.00 -12.07
N SER A 164 9.26 -3.88 -12.68
CA SER A 164 9.28 -5.31 -12.37
C SER A 164 10.63 -5.94 -12.75
N GLY A 165 11.20 -5.53 -13.88
CA GLY A 165 12.54 -5.97 -14.30
C GLY A 165 13.64 -5.51 -13.35
N ALA A 166 13.60 -4.24 -12.94
CA ALA A 166 14.54 -3.69 -11.97
C ALA A 166 14.45 -4.42 -10.61
N ALA A 167 13.24 -4.62 -10.09
CA ALA A 167 13.02 -5.38 -8.86
C ALA A 167 13.55 -6.82 -8.97
N SER A 168 13.28 -7.50 -10.09
CA SER A 168 13.78 -8.85 -10.33
C SER A 168 15.30 -8.91 -10.39
N LEU A 169 15.96 -7.93 -11.04
CA LEU A 169 17.42 -7.86 -11.12
C LEU A 169 18.04 -7.62 -9.73
N VAL A 170 17.48 -6.73 -8.93
CA VAL A 170 17.94 -6.47 -7.57
C VAL A 170 17.82 -7.74 -6.73
N THR A 171 16.68 -8.42 -6.76
CA THR A 171 16.45 -9.67 -6.02
C THR A 171 17.42 -10.78 -6.48
N LEU A 172 17.59 -10.92 -7.79
CA LEU A 172 18.52 -11.93 -8.35
C LEU A 172 19.97 -11.65 -7.95
N SER A 173 20.40 -10.38 -8.02
CA SER A 173 21.76 -9.99 -7.62
C SER A 173 22.03 -10.30 -6.14
N THR A 174 21.06 -10.14 -5.27
CA THR A 174 21.19 -10.49 -3.84
C THR A 174 21.39 -11.99 -3.64
N ILE A 175 20.62 -12.80 -4.37
CA ILE A 175 20.76 -14.27 -4.31
C ILE A 175 22.11 -14.73 -4.85
N VAL A 176 22.52 -14.20 -6.02
CA VAL A 176 23.76 -14.63 -6.70
C VAL A 176 25.01 -14.19 -5.92
N LEU A 177 25.00 -12.99 -5.33
CA LEU A 177 26.13 -12.48 -4.56
C LEU A 177 26.21 -13.08 -3.15
N GLY A 178 25.24 -13.92 -2.75
CA GLY A 178 25.21 -14.54 -1.44
C GLY A 178 25.22 -13.53 -0.31
N LEU A 179 24.61 -12.36 -0.55
CA LEU A 179 24.53 -11.29 0.45
C LEU A 179 23.55 -11.69 1.55
N GLU A 180 23.94 -12.68 2.35
CA GLU A 180 23.19 -13.10 3.56
C GLU A 180 23.31 -12.07 4.70
N SER A 181 23.89 -10.90 4.41
CA SER A 181 24.09 -9.86 5.41
C SER A 181 22.85 -9.00 5.61
N THR A 182 22.69 -8.47 6.80
CA THR A 182 21.66 -7.51 7.20
C THR A 182 21.51 -6.33 6.20
N SER A 183 22.64 -5.87 5.64
CA SER A 183 22.68 -4.78 4.65
C SER A 183 22.04 -5.16 3.31
N ALA A 184 22.17 -6.40 2.86
CA ALA A 184 21.54 -6.87 1.63
C ALA A 184 20.02 -6.90 1.72
N PHE A 185 19.48 -7.26 2.88
CA PHE A 185 18.04 -7.26 3.14
C PHE A 185 17.44 -5.85 3.01
N PHE A 186 18.14 -4.81 3.48
CA PHE A 186 17.72 -3.42 3.31
C PHE A 186 17.79 -2.89 1.87
N ILE A 187 18.66 -3.45 1.03
CA ILE A 187 18.82 -3.03 -0.37
C ILE A 187 17.70 -3.61 -1.26
N VAL A 188 17.21 -4.81 -0.94
CA VAL A 188 16.24 -5.55 -1.78
C VAL A 188 14.80 -5.11 -1.53
N MET A 189 14.49 -4.62 -0.35
CA MET A 189 13.16 -4.16 0.04
C MET A 189 12.99 -2.66 -0.16
#